data_2a629c493653aa416444e59ae3dbad63
#
_entry.id   2a629c493653aa416444e59ae3dbad63
#
_cell.length_a   1.000
_cell.length_b   1.000
_cell.length_c   1.000
_cell.angle_alpha   90.00
_cell.angle_beta   90.00
_cell.angle_gamma   90.00
#
_symmetry.space_group_name_H-M   'P 1'
#
loop_
_entity.id
_entity.type
_entity.pdbx_description
1 polymer ?
#
loop_
_entity_poly.entity_id
_entity_poly.type
_entity_poly.pdbx_seq_one_letter_code
_entity_poly.pdbx_strand_id
1 'polypeptide(L)'
;MTVLNITEKILSAKAKKEVTPGEIIEIPVDLAMSHDGTSPPAIKTFEKVATKVWDNEKIAIVFDHNVPANTIGSAEFQKVCRDFIKKQKITKNYIHGDGICHQVLPEKGLVEPGKVIVGADSHTCTYGAYGAFSTGMGATDLAMVYATGKTWFMVPEAIKMEVSGELNPSTAPKDIILKIIGEVGIAGATYKTAEFCGETIEKMGVEGRATICNMAIEMGAKNGIMEPNKEVIQYVSQRTGKKESELNIVKSDEDAQYSEEMHFDITDMEPQIACPNDVDNVKDISKVEGTAVDQCLIGSCTNGRLSDLKDAYEILKDNEINNDTRLLILPASAEIYKQAIHEGYIDAFIDAGAIICNPGCGPCLGGHMGVLSEGETCISTTNRNFKGRMGDPKSSVYLANSKVVAASAIEGVITNPKDL
;
A
#
# COMPACT_ATOMS: atom_id res chain seq x y z
N MET A 1 19.18 30.56 0.63
CA MET A 1 18.85 29.23 0.09
C MET A 1 17.34 29.19 -0.02
N THR A 2 16.81 28.64 -1.08
CA THR A 2 15.36 28.50 -1.22
C THR A 2 14.88 27.45 -0.23
N VAL A 3 13.77 27.71 0.40
CA VAL A 3 13.15 26.84 1.40
C VAL A 3 12.29 25.80 0.65
N LEU A 4 12.57 24.53 0.85
CA LEU A 4 11.98 23.42 0.07
C LEU A 4 11.40 22.34 0.99
N ASN A 5 10.28 21.77 0.58
CA ASN A 5 9.75 20.55 1.21
C ASN A 5 10.54 19.30 0.77
N ILE A 6 10.29 18.17 1.42
CA ILE A 6 10.99 16.88 1.16
C ILE A 6 10.90 16.46 -0.31
N THR A 7 9.74 16.61 -0.94
CA THR A 7 9.52 16.23 -2.35
C THR A 7 10.36 17.10 -3.28
N GLU A 8 10.32 18.42 -3.11
CA GLU A 8 11.11 19.36 -3.90
C GLU A 8 12.61 19.12 -3.75
N LYS A 9 13.08 18.82 -2.52
CA LYS A 9 14.50 18.47 -2.28
C LYS A 9 14.92 17.20 -3.02
N ILE A 10 14.11 16.13 -2.96
CA ILE A 10 14.40 14.87 -3.67
C ILE A 10 14.44 15.11 -5.18
N LEU A 11 13.44 15.81 -5.72
CA LEU A 11 13.34 16.09 -7.15
C LEU A 11 14.44 17.03 -7.63
N SER A 12 14.78 18.07 -6.87
CA SER A 12 15.89 18.99 -7.15
C SER A 12 17.24 18.25 -7.24
N ALA A 13 17.50 17.37 -6.30
CA ALA A 13 18.71 16.55 -6.29
C ALA A 13 18.81 15.66 -7.55
N LYS A 14 17.69 15.09 -8.01
CA LYS A 14 17.65 14.28 -9.23
C LYS A 14 17.74 15.09 -10.51
N ALA A 15 17.11 16.26 -10.54
CA ALA A 15 17.18 17.21 -11.66
C ALA A 15 18.54 17.95 -11.75
N LYS A 16 19.36 17.88 -10.67
CA LYS A 16 20.61 18.64 -10.52
C LYS A 16 20.42 20.16 -10.66
N LYS A 17 19.26 20.63 -10.28
CA LYS A 17 18.87 22.04 -10.19
C LYS A 17 17.73 22.19 -9.21
N GLU A 18 17.55 23.38 -8.68
CA GLU A 18 16.36 23.69 -7.91
C GLU A 18 15.12 23.62 -8.79
N VAL A 19 14.05 22.99 -8.27
CA VAL A 19 12.78 22.83 -8.97
C VAL A 19 11.66 23.54 -8.21
N THR A 20 10.62 23.93 -8.93
CA THR A 20 9.43 24.57 -8.36
C THR A 20 8.16 23.83 -8.78
N PRO A 21 7.09 23.83 -7.96
CA PRO A 21 5.80 23.25 -8.32
C PRO A 21 5.30 23.73 -9.69
N GLY A 22 4.76 22.81 -10.49
CA GLY A 22 4.29 23.06 -11.85
C GLY A 22 5.38 22.99 -12.94
N GLU A 23 6.65 22.95 -12.58
CA GLU A 23 7.74 22.77 -13.55
C GLU A 23 7.77 21.34 -14.11
N ILE A 24 7.98 21.20 -15.42
CA ILE A 24 8.19 19.89 -16.04
C ILE A 24 9.69 19.56 -16.03
N ILE A 25 10.06 18.45 -15.43
CA ILE A 25 11.43 17.97 -15.31
C ILE A 25 11.57 16.57 -15.85
N GLU A 26 12.72 16.25 -16.46
CA GLU A 26 13.13 14.88 -16.76
C GLU A 26 14.20 14.45 -15.75
N ILE A 27 13.98 13.35 -15.05
CA ILE A 27 14.89 12.87 -14.00
C ILE A 27 15.19 11.37 -14.14
N PRO A 28 16.36 10.93 -13.66
CA PRO A 28 16.67 9.51 -13.54
C PRO A 28 15.81 8.84 -12.47
N VAL A 29 15.46 7.57 -12.72
CA VAL A 29 14.74 6.69 -11.80
C VAL A 29 15.74 5.78 -11.09
N ASP A 30 15.60 5.59 -9.77
CA ASP A 30 16.46 4.70 -8.99
C ASP A 30 16.00 3.24 -9.04
N LEU A 31 14.68 3.03 -9.10
CA LEU A 31 14.08 1.70 -9.20
C LEU A 31 12.77 1.77 -9.99
N ALA A 32 12.58 0.85 -10.92
CA ALA A 32 11.34 0.67 -11.66
C ALA A 32 10.73 -0.70 -11.33
N MET A 33 9.44 -0.73 -10.94
CA MET A 33 8.75 -1.94 -10.53
C MET A 33 7.55 -2.25 -11.43
N SER A 34 7.32 -3.53 -11.69
CA SER A 34 6.06 -4.02 -12.23
C SER A 34 5.71 -5.40 -11.65
N HIS A 35 4.48 -5.82 -11.85
CA HIS A 35 3.98 -7.10 -11.37
C HIS A 35 3.41 -7.96 -12.52
N ASP A 36 3.01 -9.20 -12.22
CA ASP A 36 2.53 -10.18 -13.22
C ASP A 36 1.37 -9.68 -14.09
N GLY A 37 0.53 -8.75 -13.60
CA GLY A 37 -0.55 -8.14 -14.37
C GLY A 37 -0.12 -6.99 -15.30
N THR A 38 0.86 -6.18 -14.88
CA THR A 38 1.27 -4.97 -15.61
C THR A 38 2.58 -5.10 -16.38
N SER A 39 3.42 -6.07 -16.05
CA SER A 39 4.64 -6.37 -16.81
C SER A 39 4.37 -6.74 -18.28
N PRO A 40 3.40 -7.61 -18.63
CA PRO A 40 3.19 -8.01 -20.01
C PRO A 40 2.90 -6.84 -20.97
N PRO A 41 1.97 -5.90 -20.69
CA PRO A 41 1.77 -4.73 -21.55
C PRO A 41 2.98 -3.78 -21.58
N ALA A 42 3.72 -3.64 -20.47
CA ALA A 42 4.97 -2.86 -20.43
C ALA A 42 6.04 -3.50 -21.34
N ILE A 43 6.24 -4.81 -21.23
CA ILE A 43 7.18 -5.57 -22.07
C ILE A 43 6.82 -5.44 -23.55
N LYS A 44 5.54 -5.63 -23.92
CA LYS A 44 5.07 -5.49 -25.30
C LYS A 44 5.34 -4.10 -25.88
N THR A 45 5.24 -3.06 -25.06
CA THR A 45 5.55 -1.69 -25.48
C THR A 45 7.06 -1.47 -25.56
N PHE A 46 7.81 -1.93 -24.57
CA PHE A 46 9.28 -1.86 -24.54
C PHE A 46 9.91 -2.51 -25.78
N GLU A 47 9.46 -3.70 -26.19
CA GLU A 47 10.02 -4.44 -27.34
C GLU A 47 9.82 -3.73 -28.69
N LYS A 48 8.93 -2.72 -28.74
CA LYS A 48 8.77 -1.85 -29.94
C LYS A 48 9.79 -0.72 -30.01
N VAL A 49 10.37 -0.31 -28.88
CA VAL A 49 11.22 0.87 -28.78
C VAL A 49 12.66 0.55 -28.41
N ALA A 50 12.90 -0.61 -27.77
CA ALA A 50 14.22 -1.02 -27.32
C ALA A 50 14.40 -2.54 -27.36
N THR A 51 15.65 -3.00 -27.39
CA THR A 51 16.00 -4.43 -27.33
C THR A 51 16.67 -4.83 -26.03
N LYS A 52 17.20 -3.86 -25.28
CA LYS A 52 17.89 -4.05 -24.00
C LYS A 52 17.41 -3.00 -23.00
N VAL A 53 17.16 -3.42 -21.77
CA VAL A 53 16.82 -2.52 -20.66
C VAL A 53 18.03 -1.66 -20.27
N TRP A 54 17.75 -0.45 -19.73
CA TRP A 54 18.82 0.50 -19.37
C TRP A 54 19.74 -0.05 -18.27
N ASP A 55 19.17 -0.73 -17.28
CA ASP A 55 19.91 -1.29 -16.16
C ASP A 55 19.09 -2.44 -15.54
N ASN A 56 19.57 -3.66 -15.67
CA ASN A 56 18.88 -4.84 -15.17
C ASN A 56 18.92 -4.99 -13.63
N GLU A 57 19.75 -4.19 -12.95
CA GLU A 57 19.80 -4.11 -11.48
C GLU A 57 18.80 -3.10 -10.90
N LYS A 58 18.15 -2.30 -11.73
CA LYS A 58 17.19 -1.27 -11.32
C LYS A 58 15.76 -1.54 -11.77
N ILE A 59 15.50 -2.76 -12.19
CA ILE A 59 14.15 -3.22 -12.51
C ILE A 59 13.78 -4.35 -11.56
N ALA A 60 12.63 -4.22 -10.91
CA ALA A 60 12.03 -5.25 -10.07
C ALA A 60 10.75 -5.78 -10.72
N ILE A 61 10.62 -7.11 -10.82
CA ILE A 61 9.39 -7.78 -11.27
C ILE A 61 8.93 -8.72 -10.17
N VAL A 62 7.67 -8.54 -9.75
CA VAL A 62 7.06 -9.29 -8.65
C VAL A 62 5.81 -10.02 -9.16
N PHE A 63 5.63 -11.27 -8.79
CA PHE A 63 4.38 -11.99 -9.03
C PHE A 63 3.57 -11.98 -7.75
N ASP A 64 2.47 -11.24 -7.75
CA ASP A 64 1.65 -11.00 -6.56
C ASP A 64 0.13 -10.88 -6.83
N HIS A 65 -0.28 -10.64 -8.07
CA HIS A 65 -1.70 -10.43 -8.38
C HIS A 65 -2.44 -11.73 -8.66
N ASN A 66 -1.85 -12.65 -9.41
CA ASN A 66 -2.46 -13.93 -9.76
C ASN A 66 -1.53 -15.11 -9.40
N VAL A 67 -1.18 -15.24 -8.12
CA VAL A 67 -0.23 -16.25 -7.64
C VAL A 67 -0.89 -17.20 -6.64
N PRO A 68 -0.85 -18.52 -6.92
CA PRO A 68 -0.47 -19.14 -8.19
C PRO A 68 -1.43 -18.74 -9.33
N ALA A 69 -0.99 -18.89 -10.59
CA ALA A 69 -1.86 -18.54 -11.73
C ALA A 69 -3.19 -19.31 -11.68
N ASN A 70 -4.30 -18.59 -11.72
CA ASN A 70 -5.65 -19.14 -11.56
C ASN A 70 -6.36 -19.38 -12.90
N THR A 71 -5.80 -18.89 -14.01
CA THR A 71 -6.32 -19.07 -15.37
C THR A 71 -5.18 -19.34 -16.35
N ILE A 72 -5.50 -19.88 -17.54
CA ILE A 72 -4.53 -20.05 -18.65
C ILE A 72 -3.92 -18.68 -19.02
N GLY A 73 -4.74 -17.63 -19.12
CA GLY A 73 -4.26 -16.27 -19.44
C GLY A 73 -3.27 -15.72 -18.39
N SER A 74 -3.54 -15.91 -17.09
CA SER A 74 -2.61 -15.54 -16.02
C SER A 74 -1.28 -16.30 -16.14
N ALA A 75 -1.34 -17.61 -16.47
CA ALA A 75 -0.14 -18.42 -16.67
C ALA A 75 0.68 -17.96 -17.90
N GLU A 76 0.02 -17.56 -18.98
CA GLU A 76 0.66 -16.98 -20.17
C GLU A 76 1.33 -15.65 -19.84
N PHE A 77 0.65 -14.76 -19.09
CA PHE A 77 1.23 -13.49 -18.62
C PHE A 77 2.49 -13.71 -17.79
N GLN A 78 2.43 -14.64 -16.83
CA GLN A 78 3.60 -15.00 -16.04
C GLN A 78 4.72 -15.61 -16.88
N LYS A 79 4.39 -16.37 -17.94
CA LYS A 79 5.39 -16.90 -18.87
C LYS A 79 6.10 -15.77 -19.63
N VAL A 80 5.37 -14.79 -20.15
CA VAL A 80 5.96 -13.60 -20.80
C VAL A 80 6.93 -12.90 -19.86
N CYS A 81 6.56 -12.70 -18.60
CA CYS A 81 7.43 -12.08 -17.59
C CYS A 81 8.71 -12.91 -17.36
N ARG A 82 8.60 -14.23 -17.17
CA ARG A 82 9.78 -15.12 -16.97
C ARG A 82 10.71 -15.10 -18.17
N ASP A 83 10.19 -15.14 -19.39
CA ASP A 83 10.98 -15.08 -20.62
C ASP A 83 11.72 -13.73 -20.73
N PHE A 84 11.06 -12.62 -20.39
CA PHE A 84 11.67 -11.29 -20.35
C PHE A 84 12.75 -11.17 -19.27
N ILE A 85 12.48 -11.61 -18.05
CA ILE A 85 13.46 -11.65 -16.94
C ILE A 85 14.73 -12.38 -17.40
N LYS A 86 14.58 -13.56 -18.02
CA LYS A 86 15.70 -14.35 -18.52
C LYS A 86 16.43 -13.64 -19.66
N LYS A 87 15.72 -13.10 -20.65
CA LYS A 87 16.27 -12.40 -21.82
C LYS A 87 17.06 -11.17 -21.40
N GLN A 88 16.53 -10.36 -20.46
CA GLN A 88 17.12 -9.12 -20.00
C GLN A 88 18.08 -9.30 -18.80
N LYS A 89 18.16 -10.52 -18.25
CA LYS A 89 18.97 -10.86 -17.06
C LYS A 89 18.62 -10.03 -15.84
N ILE A 90 17.32 -9.79 -15.61
CA ILE A 90 16.83 -9.01 -14.46
C ILE A 90 17.12 -9.82 -13.18
N THR A 91 17.84 -9.21 -12.24
CA THR A 91 18.27 -9.87 -11.01
C THR A 91 17.24 -9.73 -9.89
N LYS A 92 16.49 -8.62 -9.85
CA LYS A 92 15.44 -8.37 -8.84
C LYS A 92 14.11 -8.92 -9.33
N ASN A 93 13.97 -10.24 -9.23
CA ASN A 93 12.74 -10.92 -9.60
C ASN A 93 12.23 -11.75 -8.42
N TYR A 94 10.99 -11.54 -8.04
CA TYR A 94 10.30 -12.13 -6.91
C TYR A 94 9.05 -12.83 -7.43
N ILE A 95 9.25 -14.04 -7.99
CA ILE A 95 8.27 -14.73 -8.83
C ILE A 95 7.82 -16.09 -8.26
N HIS A 96 8.20 -16.39 -7.00
CA HIS A 96 7.97 -17.68 -6.38
C HIS A 96 7.03 -17.62 -5.16
N GLY A 97 6.14 -16.61 -5.10
CA GLY A 97 5.23 -16.45 -3.97
C GLY A 97 5.86 -15.65 -2.82
N ASP A 98 6.78 -14.75 -3.16
CA ASP A 98 7.45 -13.88 -2.17
C ASP A 98 6.47 -12.96 -1.44
N GLY A 99 5.38 -12.54 -2.09
CA GLY A 99 4.35 -11.68 -1.54
C GLY A 99 4.09 -10.44 -2.40
N ILE A 100 3.38 -9.47 -1.84
CA ILE A 100 2.95 -8.25 -2.52
C ILE A 100 4.13 -7.31 -2.74
N CYS A 101 4.26 -6.74 -3.94
CA CYS A 101 5.37 -5.87 -4.33
C CYS A 101 5.66 -4.75 -3.31
N HIS A 102 4.61 -4.13 -2.75
CA HIS A 102 4.74 -3.04 -1.80
C HIS A 102 5.24 -3.45 -0.41
N GLN A 103 5.26 -4.73 -0.12
CA GLN A 103 5.89 -5.31 1.08
C GLN A 103 7.25 -5.95 0.75
N VAL A 104 7.33 -6.66 -0.39
CA VAL A 104 8.55 -7.38 -0.79
C VAL A 104 9.70 -6.42 -1.07
N LEU A 105 9.49 -5.32 -1.78
CA LEU A 105 10.59 -4.41 -2.12
C LEU A 105 11.29 -3.79 -0.88
N PRO A 106 10.57 -3.27 0.12
CA PRO A 106 11.18 -2.85 1.38
C PRO A 106 11.90 -3.98 2.12
N GLU A 107 11.30 -5.16 2.24
CA GLU A 107 11.91 -6.34 2.89
C GLU A 107 13.23 -6.76 2.23
N LYS A 108 13.33 -6.62 0.92
CA LYS A 108 14.55 -6.94 0.14
C LYS A 108 15.56 -5.79 0.08
N GLY A 109 15.34 -4.71 0.85
CA GLY A 109 16.26 -3.57 0.92
C GLY A 109 16.35 -2.75 -0.37
N LEU A 110 15.29 -2.74 -1.19
CA LEU A 110 15.27 -2.00 -2.46
C LEU A 110 14.75 -0.57 -2.31
N VAL A 111 14.14 -0.26 -1.17
CA VAL A 111 13.55 1.05 -0.87
C VAL A 111 14.44 1.79 0.12
N GLU A 112 14.86 2.99 -0.24
CA GLU A 112 15.72 3.84 0.59
C GLU A 112 15.21 5.29 0.58
N PRO A 113 15.45 6.07 1.65
CA PRO A 113 15.14 7.49 1.68
C PRO A 113 15.82 8.26 0.53
N GLY A 114 15.18 9.32 0.04
CA GLY A 114 15.73 10.20 -0.99
C GLY A 114 15.82 9.59 -2.39
N LYS A 115 15.28 8.37 -2.59
CA LYS A 115 15.20 7.75 -3.92
C LYS A 115 13.93 8.15 -4.66
N VAL A 116 13.98 8.05 -5.99
CA VAL A 116 12.83 8.12 -6.89
C VAL A 116 12.50 6.72 -7.37
N ILE A 117 11.32 6.22 -6.99
CA ILE A 117 10.84 4.88 -7.30
C ILE A 117 9.54 4.99 -8.10
N VAL A 118 9.48 4.30 -9.23
CA VAL A 118 8.26 4.27 -10.06
C VAL A 118 7.77 2.84 -10.23
N GLY A 119 6.46 2.68 -10.33
CA GLY A 119 5.87 1.35 -10.51
C GLY A 119 4.65 1.38 -11.43
N ALA A 120 4.43 0.29 -12.17
CA ALA A 120 3.17 0.10 -12.89
C ALA A 120 2.08 -0.44 -11.95
N ASP A 121 1.97 0.17 -10.79
CA ASP A 121 0.92 -0.05 -9.79
C ASP A 121 0.59 1.25 -9.07
N SER A 122 -0.70 1.51 -8.84
CA SER A 122 -1.15 2.78 -8.25
C SER A 122 -0.67 2.97 -6.81
N HIS A 123 -0.52 1.88 -6.03
CA HIS A 123 -0.08 1.93 -4.64
C HIS A 123 1.45 2.01 -4.47
N THR A 124 2.20 2.29 -5.55
CA THR A 124 3.65 2.55 -5.48
C THR A 124 4.00 3.69 -4.52
N CYS A 125 3.06 4.61 -4.24
CA CYS A 125 3.18 5.65 -3.21
C CYS A 125 3.49 5.12 -1.81
N THR A 126 3.25 3.83 -1.52
CA THR A 126 3.60 3.17 -0.25
C THR A 126 5.05 3.42 0.19
N TYR A 127 5.99 3.51 -0.75
CA TYR A 127 7.41 3.67 -0.42
C TYR A 127 7.76 5.06 0.13
N GLY A 128 6.84 6.02 0.07
CA GLY A 128 6.97 7.30 0.76
C GLY A 128 7.02 7.18 2.28
N ALA A 129 6.51 6.07 2.84
CA ALA A 129 6.67 5.71 4.25
C ALA A 129 8.14 5.60 4.69
N TYR A 130 9.02 5.33 3.74
CA TYR A 130 10.47 5.20 3.92
C TYR A 130 11.23 6.47 3.49
N GLY A 131 10.54 7.57 3.19
CA GLY A 131 11.13 8.82 2.74
C GLY A 131 11.59 8.82 1.27
N ALA A 132 11.03 7.97 0.43
CA ALA A 132 11.25 7.96 -1.01
C ALA A 132 10.16 8.75 -1.75
N PHE A 133 10.52 9.50 -2.79
CA PHE A 133 9.51 9.95 -3.75
C PHE A 133 9.11 8.77 -4.62
N SER A 134 7.88 8.30 -4.45
CA SER A 134 7.43 7.09 -5.10
C SER A 134 6.03 7.24 -5.68
N THR A 135 5.83 6.78 -6.92
CA THR A 135 4.56 7.00 -7.60
C THR A 135 4.23 5.92 -8.63
N GLY A 136 2.93 5.68 -8.77
CA GLY A 136 2.39 4.86 -9.84
C GLY A 136 2.43 5.54 -11.21
N MET A 137 2.59 4.73 -12.27
CA MET A 137 2.51 5.19 -13.67
C MET A 137 1.91 4.10 -14.56
N GLY A 138 1.49 4.49 -15.75
CA GLY A 138 0.99 3.55 -16.74
C GLY A 138 2.06 2.56 -17.23
N ALA A 139 1.64 1.37 -17.65
CA ALA A 139 2.56 0.36 -18.18
C ALA A 139 3.32 0.85 -19.43
N THR A 140 2.73 1.73 -20.23
CA THR A 140 3.38 2.35 -21.39
C THR A 140 4.53 3.27 -20.98
N ASP A 141 4.31 4.10 -19.95
CA ASP A 141 5.34 5.01 -19.43
C ASP A 141 6.47 4.21 -18.77
N LEU A 142 6.12 3.16 -18.03
CA LEU A 142 7.11 2.27 -17.43
C LEU A 142 7.98 1.58 -18.50
N ALA A 143 7.44 1.24 -19.68
CA ALA A 143 8.23 0.71 -20.79
C ALA A 143 9.31 1.70 -21.27
N MET A 144 9.02 3.01 -21.26
CA MET A 144 10.01 4.04 -21.56
C MET A 144 11.08 4.14 -20.46
N VAL A 145 10.68 3.99 -19.20
CA VAL A 145 11.64 3.90 -18.08
C VAL A 145 12.54 2.67 -18.26
N TYR A 146 12.00 1.52 -18.65
CA TYR A 146 12.82 0.32 -18.93
C TYR A 146 13.83 0.55 -20.04
N ALA A 147 13.50 1.36 -21.03
CA ALA A 147 14.40 1.67 -22.15
C ALA A 147 15.46 2.71 -21.79
N THR A 148 15.12 3.75 -21.00
CA THR A 148 15.92 4.95 -20.83
C THR A 148 16.47 5.18 -19.42
N GLY A 149 15.86 4.59 -18.40
CA GLY A 149 16.15 4.84 -16.98
C GLY A 149 15.67 6.19 -16.48
N LYS A 150 14.84 6.88 -17.24
CA LYS A 150 14.34 8.22 -16.93
C LYS A 150 12.84 8.32 -17.15
N THR A 151 12.25 9.31 -16.48
CA THR A 151 10.88 9.72 -16.73
C THR A 151 10.74 11.22 -16.52
N TRP A 152 9.65 11.80 -17.02
CA TRP A 152 9.30 13.18 -16.76
C TRP A 152 8.23 13.28 -15.67
N PHE A 153 8.29 14.35 -14.90
CA PHE A 153 7.26 14.75 -13.94
C PHE A 153 6.96 16.24 -14.09
N MET A 154 5.72 16.62 -13.91
CA MET A 154 5.41 17.93 -13.41
C MET A 154 5.68 17.90 -11.91
N VAL A 155 6.47 18.80 -11.39
CA VAL A 155 6.75 18.88 -9.95
C VAL A 155 5.43 19.11 -9.21
N PRO A 156 4.99 18.19 -8.33
CA PRO A 156 3.72 18.36 -7.64
C PRO A 156 3.81 19.45 -6.57
N GLU A 157 2.72 20.16 -6.36
CA GLU A 157 2.51 20.89 -5.11
C GLU A 157 2.45 19.93 -3.93
N ALA A 158 2.72 20.39 -2.73
CA ALA A 158 2.59 19.59 -1.51
C ALA A 158 1.47 20.12 -0.62
N ILE A 159 0.71 19.18 -0.03
CA ILE A 159 -0.22 19.43 1.08
C ILE A 159 0.44 18.88 2.34
N LYS A 160 0.54 19.71 3.37
CA LYS A 160 0.98 19.25 4.69
C LYS A 160 -0.21 18.73 5.47
N MET A 161 -0.11 17.48 5.93
CA MET A 161 -1.14 16.78 6.68
C MET A 161 -0.60 16.43 8.07
N GLU A 162 -0.89 17.29 9.04
CA GLU A 162 -0.44 17.13 10.41
C GLU A 162 -1.44 16.32 11.22
N VAL A 163 -0.96 15.25 11.86
CA VAL A 163 -1.79 14.36 12.69
C VAL A 163 -1.33 14.45 14.15
N SER A 164 -2.27 14.74 15.03
CA SER A 164 -2.05 14.80 16.49
C SER A 164 -3.01 13.90 17.24
N GLY A 165 -2.67 13.57 18.50
CA GLY A 165 -3.42 12.68 19.34
C GLY A 165 -2.90 11.24 19.31
N GLU A 166 -3.53 10.36 20.08
CA GLU A 166 -3.14 8.96 20.24
C GLU A 166 -4.27 8.03 19.78
N LEU A 167 -3.89 6.91 19.14
CA LEU A 167 -4.82 5.85 18.78
C LEU A 167 -5.34 5.17 20.06
N ASN A 168 -6.65 4.94 20.14
CA ASN A 168 -7.26 4.17 21.21
C ASN A 168 -7.19 2.66 20.91
N PRO A 169 -7.53 1.75 21.85
CA PRO A 169 -7.41 0.31 21.68
C PRO A 169 -8.19 -0.27 20.48
N SER A 170 -9.27 0.38 20.04
CA SER A 170 -10.11 -0.08 18.92
C SER A 170 -9.67 0.49 17.57
N THR A 171 -8.81 1.49 17.55
CA THR A 171 -8.33 2.16 16.33
C THR A 171 -6.93 1.68 15.90
N ALA A 172 -6.58 1.96 14.66
CA ALA A 172 -5.31 1.60 14.02
C ALA A 172 -4.91 2.67 12.97
N PRO A 173 -3.69 2.65 12.41
CA PRO A 173 -3.29 3.59 11.36
C PRO A 173 -4.22 3.66 10.16
N LYS A 174 -4.97 2.59 9.87
CA LYS A 174 -6.02 2.54 8.85
C LYS A 174 -7.11 3.58 9.09
N ASP A 175 -7.52 3.77 10.33
CA ASP A 175 -8.59 4.72 10.67
C ASP A 175 -8.14 6.16 10.43
N ILE A 176 -6.86 6.47 10.69
CA ILE A 176 -6.28 7.78 10.39
C ILE A 176 -6.43 8.11 8.89
N ILE A 177 -5.95 7.20 8.03
CA ILE A 177 -5.99 7.48 6.59
C ILE A 177 -7.42 7.47 6.04
N LEU A 178 -8.33 6.65 6.56
CA LEU A 178 -9.73 6.69 6.19
C LEU A 178 -10.38 8.03 6.60
N LYS A 179 -10.13 8.51 7.82
CA LYS A 179 -10.58 9.84 8.26
C LYS A 179 -10.07 10.94 7.34
N ILE A 180 -8.78 10.94 7.03
CA ILE A 180 -8.18 11.92 6.11
C ILE A 180 -8.86 11.86 4.73
N ILE A 181 -9.03 10.67 4.15
CA ILE A 181 -9.71 10.52 2.85
C ILE A 181 -11.15 11.00 2.91
N GLY A 182 -11.87 10.70 4.00
CA GLY A 182 -13.25 11.15 4.19
C GLY A 182 -13.40 12.68 4.24
N GLU A 183 -12.40 13.39 4.79
CA GLU A 183 -12.38 14.85 4.86
C GLU A 183 -11.85 15.51 3.59
N VAL A 184 -10.81 14.93 2.97
CA VAL A 184 -10.17 15.46 1.75
C VAL A 184 -10.95 15.13 0.48
N GLY A 185 -11.62 13.97 0.44
CA GLY A 185 -12.31 13.44 -0.73
C GLY A 185 -11.38 12.77 -1.75
N ILE A 186 -11.95 11.96 -2.64
CA ILE A 186 -11.20 11.15 -3.64
C ILE A 186 -10.38 11.98 -4.67
N ALA A 187 -10.62 13.27 -4.77
CA ALA A 187 -9.95 14.17 -5.72
C ALA A 187 -9.22 15.35 -5.05
N GLY A 188 -9.28 15.49 -3.71
CA GLY A 188 -8.80 16.68 -3.02
C GLY A 188 -7.27 16.87 -3.08
N ALA A 189 -6.51 15.78 -3.23
CA ALA A 189 -5.07 15.83 -3.39
C ALA A 189 -4.60 15.51 -4.83
N THR A 190 -5.48 15.71 -5.84
CA THR A 190 -5.17 15.34 -7.22
C THR A 190 -3.83 15.91 -7.70
N TYR A 191 -2.92 14.99 -8.07
CA TYR A 191 -1.56 15.26 -8.53
C TYR A 191 -0.66 15.98 -7.52
N LYS A 192 -1.04 16.15 -6.27
CA LYS A 192 -0.22 16.75 -5.21
C LYS A 192 0.55 15.67 -4.43
N THR A 193 1.58 16.06 -3.72
CA THR A 193 2.19 15.23 -2.68
C THR A 193 1.43 15.44 -1.37
N ALA A 194 1.03 14.36 -0.73
CA ALA A 194 0.56 14.37 0.66
C ALA A 194 1.77 14.14 1.59
N GLU A 195 2.22 15.16 2.29
CA GLU A 195 3.28 15.08 3.28
C GLU A 195 2.67 14.92 4.67
N PHE A 196 2.74 13.70 5.22
CA PHE A 196 2.19 13.38 6.53
C PHE A 196 3.22 13.63 7.62
N CYS A 197 2.84 14.39 8.64
CA CYS A 197 3.69 14.79 9.76
C CYS A 197 2.91 14.87 11.07
N GLY A 198 3.52 15.42 12.11
CA GLY A 198 2.93 15.57 13.44
C GLY A 198 3.34 14.46 14.41
N GLU A 199 3.02 14.65 15.67
CA GLU A 199 3.53 13.79 16.76
C GLU A 199 3.08 12.33 16.64
N THR A 200 1.86 12.09 16.13
CA THR A 200 1.33 10.75 15.89
C THR A 200 2.15 10.03 14.82
N ILE A 201 2.48 10.71 13.73
CA ILE A 201 3.28 10.18 12.62
C ILE A 201 4.73 9.93 13.07
N GLU A 202 5.32 10.82 13.87
CA GLU A 202 6.68 10.65 14.36
C GLU A 202 6.86 9.42 15.25
N LYS A 203 5.84 9.11 16.08
CA LYS A 203 5.82 7.93 16.96
C LYS A 203 5.43 6.64 16.24
N MET A 204 4.91 6.74 15.01
CA MET A 204 4.35 5.60 14.28
C MET A 204 5.45 4.71 13.70
N GLY A 205 5.29 3.39 13.90
CA GLY A 205 6.15 2.36 13.34
C GLY A 205 6.03 2.22 11.82
N VAL A 206 6.99 1.51 11.23
CA VAL A 206 7.13 1.34 9.78
C VAL A 206 5.84 0.83 9.11
N GLU A 207 5.16 -0.14 9.73
CA GLU A 207 3.97 -0.78 9.15
C GLU A 207 2.78 0.18 9.08
N GLY A 208 2.54 0.96 10.14
CA GLY A 208 1.49 1.99 10.16
C GLY A 208 1.75 3.11 9.14
N ARG A 209 3.01 3.58 9.06
CA ARG A 209 3.44 4.57 8.06
C ARG A 209 3.18 4.07 6.64
N ALA A 210 3.48 2.78 6.38
CA ALA A 210 3.23 2.15 5.09
C ALA A 210 1.72 2.08 4.76
N THR A 211 0.86 1.84 5.74
CA THR A 211 -0.60 1.86 5.57
C THR A 211 -1.09 3.24 5.13
N ILE A 212 -0.63 4.31 5.79
CA ILE A 212 -1.05 5.69 5.47
C ILE A 212 -0.55 6.09 4.08
N CYS A 213 0.74 5.92 3.78
CA CYS A 213 1.28 6.26 2.46
C CYS A 213 0.67 5.41 1.33
N ASN A 214 0.33 4.14 1.60
CA ASN A 214 -0.32 3.26 0.63
C ASN A 214 -1.63 3.86 0.11
N MET A 215 -2.46 4.41 0.99
CA MET A 215 -3.76 4.92 0.63
C MET A 215 -3.78 6.39 0.20
N ALA A 216 -2.65 7.07 0.14
CA ALA A 216 -2.58 8.46 -0.35
C ALA A 216 -3.12 8.60 -1.78
N ILE A 217 -2.97 7.58 -2.63
CA ILE A 217 -3.52 7.57 -3.98
C ILE A 217 -5.05 7.62 -4.00
N GLU A 218 -5.74 7.17 -2.95
CA GLU A 218 -7.20 7.14 -2.90
C GLU A 218 -7.83 8.53 -2.73
N MET A 219 -7.03 9.54 -2.39
CA MET A 219 -7.44 10.97 -2.46
C MET A 219 -6.85 11.70 -3.69
N GLY A 220 -6.32 10.93 -4.68
CA GLY A 220 -5.75 11.46 -5.91
C GLY A 220 -4.27 11.88 -5.81
N ALA A 221 -3.61 11.68 -4.67
CA ALA A 221 -2.23 12.12 -4.49
C ALA A 221 -1.26 11.41 -5.44
N LYS A 222 -0.31 12.17 -5.97
CA LYS A 222 0.79 11.65 -6.79
C LYS A 222 1.78 10.84 -5.96
N ASN A 223 1.97 11.26 -4.71
CA ASN A 223 2.85 10.63 -3.73
C ASN A 223 2.30 10.88 -2.32
N GLY A 224 2.40 9.89 -1.43
CA GLY A 224 2.30 10.11 0.01
C GLY A 224 3.69 9.95 0.60
N ILE A 225 4.17 10.88 1.41
CA ILE A 225 5.53 10.85 1.93
C ILE A 225 5.60 11.26 3.40
N MET A 226 6.55 10.69 4.12
CA MET A 226 6.86 11.01 5.51
C MET A 226 8.36 11.15 5.69
N GLU A 227 8.79 12.10 6.48
CA GLU A 227 10.20 12.14 6.91
C GLU A 227 10.56 10.85 7.65
N PRO A 228 11.70 10.20 7.32
CA PRO A 228 12.12 8.99 8.02
C PRO A 228 12.39 9.27 9.50
N ASN A 229 11.67 8.59 10.39
CA ASN A 229 11.98 8.58 11.81
C ASN A 229 13.09 7.56 12.13
N LYS A 230 13.49 7.46 13.39
CA LYS A 230 14.56 6.56 13.83
C LYS A 230 14.27 5.08 13.49
N GLU A 231 13.03 4.64 13.65
CA GLU A 231 12.63 3.26 13.38
C GLU A 231 12.74 2.93 11.89
N VAL A 232 12.28 3.83 11.01
CA VAL A 232 12.43 3.69 9.56
C VAL A 232 13.91 3.62 9.15
N ILE A 233 14.75 4.50 9.72
CA ILE A 233 16.18 4.52 9.43
C ILE A 233 16.84 3.20 9.83
N GLN A 234 16.52 2.67 11.01
CA GLN A 234 17.02 1.37 11.48
C GLN A 234 16.54 0.22 10.59
N TYR A 235 15.24 0.20 10.26
CA TYR A 235 14.68 -0.80 9.36
C TYR A 235 15.39 -0.82 8.01
N VAL A 236 15.53 0.34 7.37
CA VAL A 236 16.21 0.44 6.06
C VAL A 236 17.69 0.05 6.16
N SER A 237 18.37 0.48 7.21
CA SER A 237 19.77 0.08 7.47
C SER A 237 19.90 -1.44 7.55
N GLN A 238 19.05 -2.11 8.33
CA GLN A 238 19.05 -3.57 8.46
C GLN A 238 18.76 -4.28 7.13
N ARG A 239 17.76 -3.80 6.37
CA ARG A 239 17.33 -4.41 5.11
C ARG A 239 18.33 -4.22 3.98
N THR A 240 18.98 -3.07 3.93
CA THR A 240 19.99 -2.76 2.89
C THR A 240 21.39 -3.24 3.23
N GLY A 241 21.68 -3.51 4.51
CA GLY A 241 23.02 -3.76 5.03
C GLY A 241 23.91 -2.51 5.08
N LYS A 242 23.38 -1.32 4.79
CA LYS A 242 24.09 -0.03 4.87
C LYS A 242 24.09 0.49 6.31
N LYS A 243 25.11 1.25 6.68
CA LYS A 243 25.06 2.01 7.93
C LYS A 243 24.03 3.14 7.82
N GLU A 244 23.44 3.54 8.93
CA GLU A 244 22.49 4.67 8.97
C GLU A 244 23.09 5.96 8.39
N SER A 245 24.38 6.20 8.62
CA SER A 245 25.12 7.36 8.08
C SER A 245 25.33 7.34 6.55
N GLU A 246 25.09 6.21 5.90
CA GLU A 246 25.20 6.06 4.43
C GLU A 246 23.84 6.25 3.74
N LEU A 247 22.75 6.36 4.51
CA LEU A 247 21.41 6.61 3.98
C LEU A 247 21.24 8.11 3.69
N ASN A 248 20.61 8.42 2.57
CA ASN A 248 20.32 9.80 2.17
C ASN A 248 19.02 10.28 2.82
N ILE A 249 19.11 10.68 4.10
CA ILE A 249 17.95 11.19 4.84
C ILE A 249 17.64 12.62 4.36
N VAL A 250 16.44 12.79 3.80
CA VAL A 250 15.92 14.09 3.34
C VAL A 250 14.77 14.50 4.25
N LYS A 251 14.74 15.77 4.63
CA LYS A 251 13.70 16.40 5.44
C LYS A 251 13.26 17.71 4.84
N SER A 252 12.04 18.11 5.08
CA SER A 252 11.55 19.46 4.74
C SER A 252 12.29 20.52 5.54
N ASP A 253 12.42 21.74 4.98
CA ASP A 253 12.89 22.89 5.75
C ASP A 253 11.78 23.35 6.71
N GLU A 254 12.15 23.97 7.84
CA GLU A 254 11.18 24.40 8.85
C GLU A 254 10.13 25.39 8.27
N ASP A 255 10.55 26.25 7.35
CA ASP A 255 9.70 27.24 6.69
C ASP A 255 9.19 26.77 5.31
N ALA A 256 9.22 25.45 5.02
CA ALA A 256 8.78 24.92 3.73
C ALA A 256 7.36 25.37 3.38
N GLN A 257 7.16 25.70 2.10
CA GLN A 257 5.86 26.18 1.64
C GLN A 257 4.99 25.03 1.14
N TYR A 258 3.72 25.08 1.49
CA TYR A 258 2.71 24.10 1.08
C TYR A 258 1.54 24.80 0.39
N SER A 259 0.90 24.14 -0.56
CA SER A 259 -0.31 24.67 -1.19
C SER A 259 -1.49 24.69 -0.23
N GLU A 260 -1.45 23.82 0.79
CA GLU A 260 -2.44 23.72 1.84
C GLU A 260 -1.83 23.05 3.07
N GLU A 261 -2.27 23.44 4.26
CA GLU A 261 -1.93 22.79 5.53
C GLU A 261 -3.23 22.35 6.21
N MET A 262 -3.31 21.07 6.53
CA MET A 262 -4.46 20.43 7.17
C MET A 262 -4.04 19.81 8.49
N HIS A 263 -4.92 19.88 9.49
CA HIS A 263 -4.67 19.31 10.82
C HIS A 263 -5.78 18.32 11.19
N PHE A 264 -5.39 17.13 11.64
CA PHE A 264 -6.29 16.04 12.01
C PHE A 264 -6.02 15.63 13.46
N ASP A 265 -6.95 15.94 14.34
CA ASP A 265 -6.94 15.44 15.73
C ASP A 265 -7.67 14.09 15.78
N ILE A 266 -6.98 13.08 16.31
CA ILE A 266 -7.51 11.71 16.41
C ILE A 266 -7.78 11.28 17.87
N THR A 267 -7.75 12.19 18.83
CA THR A 267 -7.82 11.88 20.26
C THR A 267 -9.07 11.08 20.64
N ASP A 268 -10.24 11.46 20.11
CA ASP A 268 -11.52 10.79 20.39
C ASP A 268 -12.08 10.04 19.17
N MET A 269 -11.22 9.68 18.21
CA MET A 269 -11.62 9.04 16.97
C MET A 269 -12.16 7.63 17.21
N GLU A 270 -13.39 7.37 16.78
CA GLU A 270 -13.92 6.00 16.66
C GLU A 270 -13.25 5.27 15.47
N PRO A 271 -13.31 3.93 15.42
CA PRO A 271 -12.96 3.22 14.18
C PRO A 271 -13.71 3.77 12.98
N GLN A 272 -13.00 3.97 11.88
CA GLN A 272 -13.52 4.60 10.65
C GLN A 272 -13.87 3.53 9.62
N ILE A 273 -15.05 3.65 9.02
CA ILE A 273 -15.56 2.70 8.03
C ILE A 273 -15.79 3.42 6.70
N ALA A 274 -15.05 3.06 5.66
CA ALA A 274 -15.41 3.50 4.31
C ALA A 274 -16.56 2.63 3.78
N CYS A 275 -17.71 3.25 3.62
CA CYS A 275 -18.93 2.59 3.15
C CYS A 275 -18.92 2.43 1.61
N PRO A 276 -19.67 1.48 1.05
CA PRO A 276 -19.80 1.35 -0.41
C PRO A 276 -20.37 2.62 -1.06
N ASN A 277 -19.95 3.03 -2.28
CA ASN A 277 -19.01 2.38 -3.21
C ASN A 277 -17.81 3.31 -3.48
N ASP A 278 -17.54 4.23 -2.56
CA ASP A 278 -16.46 5.22 -2.67
C ASP A 278 -15.63 5.23 -1.38
N VAL A 279 -14.30 5.36 -1.50
CA VAL A 279 -13.39 5.28 -0.35
C VAL A 279 -13.55 6.47 0.59
N ASP A 280 -14.01 7.62 0.10
CA ASP A 280 -14.29 8.82 0.88
C ASP A 280 -15.69 8.85 1.54
N ASN A 281 -16.55 7.84 1.30
CA ASN A 281 -17.79 7.67 2.02
C ASN A 281 -17.54 7.12 3.44
N VAL A 282 -16.74 7.84 4.21
CA VAL A 282 -16.27 7.42 5.53
C VAL A 282 -17.29 7.83 6.62
N LYS A 283 -17.50 6.93 7.57
CA LYS A 283 -18.36 7.13 8.75
C LYS A 283 -17.70 6.49 9.97
N ASP A 284 -18.01 7.06 11.14
CA ASP A 284 -17.74 6.40 12.41
C ASP A 284 -18.47 5.05 12.46
N ILE A 285 -17.84 4.05 13.08
CA ILE A 285 -18.40 2.69 13.17
C ILE A 285 -19.80 2.71 13.80
N SER A 286 -20.06 3.53 14.80
CA SER A 286 -21.37 3.69 15.47
C SER A 286 -22.54 4.03 14.52
N LYS A 287 -22.26 4.45 13.27
CA LYS A 287 -23.27 4.75 12.25
C LYS A 287 -23.63 3.57 11.35
N VAL A 288 -22.83 2.49 11.39
CA VAL A 288 -22.94 1.35 10.48
C VAL A 288 -22.92 -0.02 11.19
N GLU A 289 -22.74 -0.03 12.50
CA GLU A 289 -22.86 -1.24 13.33
C GLU A 289 -24.14 -2.03 13.05
N GLY A 290 -24.05 -3.36 13.15
CA GLY A 290 -25.17 -4.27 12.91
C GLY A 290 -25.45 -4.54 11.43
N THR A 291 -24.70 -3.95 10.48
CA THR A 291 -24.78 -4.33 9.07
C THR A 291 -24.27 -5.75 8.87
N ALA A 292 -25.11 -6.64 8.32
CA ALA A 292 -24.72 -8.04 8.07
C ALA A 292 -23.56 -8.17 7.07
N VAL A 293 -22.68 -9.13 7.31
CA VAL A 293 -21.51 -9.39 6.47
C VAL A 293 -21.41 -10.89 6.11
N ASP A 294 -21.26 -11.18 4.82
CA ASP A 294 -21.09 -12.52 4.28
C ASP A 294 -19.62 -12.92 4.21
N GLN A 295 -18.73 -11.94 4.07
CA GLN A 295 -17.29 -12.14 3.97
C GLN A 295 -16.50 -11.07 4.72
N CYS A 296 -15.49 -11.53 5.42
CA CYS A 296 -14.46 -10.69 6.06
C CYS A 296 -13.12 -10.97 5.39
N LEU A 297 -12.30 -9.93 5.20
CA LEU A 297 -10.98 -10.09 4.59
C LEU A 297 -9.93 -9.24 5.31
N ILE A 298 -8.89 -9.92 5.82
CA ILE A 298 -7.72 -9.28 6.44
C ILE A 298 -6.51 -9.55 5.56
N GLY A 299 -5.89 -8.49 5.04
CA GLY A 299 -4.74 -8.64 4.16
C GLY A 299 -4.52 -7.47 3.21
N SER A 300 -3.88 -7.73 2.09
CA SER A 300 -3.46 -6.80 1.04
C SER A 300 -2.17 -6.03 1.35
N CYS A 301 -1.73 -5.19 0.40
CA CYS A 301 -0.58 -4.30 0.60
C CYS A 301 -0.82 -3.22 1.65
N THR A 302 -2.08 -2.97 2.01
CA THR A 302 -2.46 -1.97 3.01
C THR A 302 -2.33 -2.53 4.41
N ASN A 303 -3.01 -3.65 4.71
CA ASN A 303 -3.13 -4.20 6.07
C ASN A 303 -3.05 -5.74 6.07
N GLY A 304 -1.93 -6.29 5.62
CA GLY A 304 -1.57 -7.71 5.74
C GLY A 304 -0.21 -7.90 6.42
N ARG A 305 0.26 -6.89 7.18
CA ARG A 305 1.53 -6.90 7.89
C ARG A 305 1.40 -7.59 9.24
N LEU A 306 2.51 -7.79 9.92
CA LEU A 306 2.53 -8.56 11.17
C LEU A 306 1.69 -7.89 12.27
N SER A 307 1.71 -6.55 12.36
CA SER A 307 0.87 -5.82 13.30
C SER A 307 -0.63 -5.99 13.02
N ASP A 308 -1.03 -6.02 11.74
CA ASP A 308 -2.43 -6.24 11.35
C ASP A 308 -2.90 -7.66 11.73
N LEU A 309 -2.03 -8.65 11.50
CA LEU A 309 -2.30 -10.04 11.90
C LEU A 309 -2.33 -10.20 13.42
N LYS A 310 -1.45 -9.51 14.15
CA LYS A 310 -1.48 -9.46 15.61
C LYS A 310 -2.79 -8.87 16.13
N ASP A 311 -3.21 -7.73 15.58
CA ASP A 311 -4.49 -7.10 15.94
C ASP A 311 -5.68 -8.05 15.73
N ALA A 312 -5.70 -8.79 14.62
CA ALA A 312 -6.70 -9.80 14.36
C ALA A 312 -6.59 -11.00 15.31
N TYR A 313 -5.37 -11.45 15.62
CA TYR A 313 -5.12 -12.55 16.55
C TYR A 313 -5.64 -12.25 17.95
N GLU A 314 -5.42 -11.05 18.47
CA GLU A 314 -5.90 -10.67 19.82
C GLU A 314 -7.43 -10.75 19.94
N ILE A 315 -8.15 -10.62 18.84
CA ILE A 315 -9.62 -10.74 18.77
C ILE A 315 -10.06 -12.20 18.54
N LEU A 316 -9.35 -12.93 17.68
CA LEU A 316 -9.81 -14.24 17.19
C LEU A 316 -9.36 -15.45 18.04
N LYS A 317 -8.28 -15.32 18.81
CA LYS A 317 -7.57 -16.44 19.47
C LYS A 317 -8.42 -17.36 20.37
N ASP A 318 -9.50 -16.86 20.92
CA ASP A 318 -10.39 -17.61 21.83
C ASP A 318 -11.84 -17.61 21.35
N ASN A 319 -12.07 -17.26 20.07
CA ASN A 319 -13.39 -17.11 19.49
C ASN A 319 -13.52 -17.91 18.19
N GLU A 320 -14.76 -18.24 17.83
CA GLU A 320 -15.11 -18.90 16.56
C GLU A 320 -15.76 -17.87 15.61
N ILE A 321 -15.49 -18.00 14.31
CA ILE A 321 -16.11 -17.20 13.27
C ILE A 321 -17.58 -17.60 13.13
N ASN A 322 -18.47 -16.62 12.92
CA ASN A 322 -19.89 -16.84 12.67
C ASN A 322 -20.10 -17.82 11.50
N ASN A 323 -21.03 -18.76 11.66
CA ASN A 323 -21.28 -19.83 10.68
C ASN A 323 -21.71 -19.34 9.30
N ASP A 324 -22.29 -18.13 9.21
CA ASP A 324 -22.77 -17.54 7.96
C ASP A 324 -21.73 -16.58 7.34
N THR A 325 -20.54 -16.45 7.94
CA THR A 325 -19.48 -15.54 7.51
C THR A 325 -18.21 -16.29 7.11
N ARG A 326 -17.56 -15.88 6.02
CA ARG A 326 -16.24 -16.36 5.62
C ARG A 326 -15.18 -15.35 6.04
N LEU A 327 -14.14 -15.77 6.75
CA LEU A 327 -12.96 -14.93 6.98
C LEU A 327 -11.78 -15.40 6.14
N LEU A 328 -11.25 -14.52 5.29
CA LEU A 328 -10.05 -14.76 4.52
C LEU A 328 -8.89 -13.95 5.12
N ILE A 329 -7.74 -14.60 5.32
CA ILE A 329 -6.52 -13.98 5.82
C ILE A 329 -5.40 -14.14 4.81
N LEU A 330 -4.82 -13.01 4.37
CA LEU A 330 -3.73 -12.95 3.41
C LEU A 330 -2.54 -12.19 4.00
N PRO A 331 -1.51 -12.87 4.50
CA PRO A 331 -0.26 -12.21 4.88
C PRO A 331 0.34 -11.45 3.69
N ALA A 332 0.94 -10.28 3.92
CA ALA A 332 1.46 -9.45 2.83
C ALA A 332 2.72 -10.02 2.16
N SER A 333 3.47 -10.90 2.85
CA SER A 333 4.63 -11.59 2.29
C SER A 333 4.85 -12.97 2.91
N ALA A 334 5.68 -13.77 2.24
CA ALA A 334 6.12 -15.06 2.77
C ALA A 334 6.93 -14.91 4.08
N GLU A 335 7.66 -13.79 4.25
CA GLU A 335 8.37 -13.49 5.49
C GLU A 335 7.41 -13.24 6.64
N ILE A 336 6.40 -12.40 6.43
CA ILE A 336 5.33 -12.14 7.41
C ILE A 336 4.55 -13.41 7.70
N TYR A 337 4.21 -14.20 6.69
CA TYR A 337 3.50 -15.47 6.88
C TYR A 337 4.31 -16.41 7.79
N LYS A 338 5.61 -16.53 7.54
CA LYS A 338 6.50 -17.35 8.38
C LYS A 338 6.57 -16.81 9.82
N GLN A 339 6.64 -15.49 10.01
CA GLN A 339 6.62 -14.90 11.34
C GLN A 339 5.28 -15.17 12.05
N ALA A 340 4.15 -15.01 11.37
CA ALA A 340 2.82 -15.29 11.92
C ALA A 340 2.65 -16.78 12.34
N ILE A 341 3.29 -17.71 11.62
CA ILE A 341 3.37 -19.14 12.04
C ILE A 341 4.15 -19.26 13.34
N HIS A 342 5.31 -18.63 13.44
CA HIS A 342 6.17 -18.72 14.65
C HIS A 342 5.53 -18.10 15.88
N GLU A 343 4.73 -17.05 15.70
CA GLU A 343 3.98 -16.39 16.78
C GLU A 343 2.67 -17.13 17.13
N GLY A 344 2.32 -18.21 16.40
CA GLY A 344 1.11 -18.99 16.62
C GLY A 344 -0.19 -18.36 16.08
N TYR A 345 -0.09 -17.25 15.35
CA TYR A 345 -1.28 -16.56 14.82
C TYR A 345 -2.03 -17.40 13.81
N ILE A 346 -1.31 -18.12 12.94
CA ILE A 346 -1.92 -18.93 11.88
C ILE A 346 -2.71 -20.09 12.48
N ASP A 347 -2.18 -20.75 13.51
CA ASP A 347 -2.89 -21.84 14.19
C ASP A 347 -4.20 -21.34 14.80
N ALA A 348 -4.16 -20.21 15.52
CA ALA A 348 -5.34 -19.59 16.10
C ALA A 348 -6.38 -19.18 15.05
N PHE A 349 -5.95 -18.66 13.90
CA PHE A 349 -6.87 -18.33 12.81
C PHE A 349 -7.56 -19.54 12.22
N ILE A 350 -6.83 -20.66 12.05
CA ILE A 350 -7.39 -21.92 11.59
C ILE A 350 -8.38 -22.48 12.62
N ASP A 351 -8.03 -22.45 13.89
CA ASP A 351 -8.89 -22.91 14.99
C ASP A 351 -10.18 -22.07 15.07
N ALA A 352 -10.10 -20.76 14.81
CA ALA A 352 -11.25 -19.87 14.71
C ALA A 352 -12.13 -20.15 13.47
N GLY A 353 -11.65 -20.91 12.46
CA GLY A 353 -12.37 -21.23 11.22
C GLY A 353 -12.01 -20.35 10.02
N ALA A 354 -10.92 -19.57 10.07
CA ALA A 354 -10.48 -18.71 8.96
C ALA A 354 -9.85 -19.51 7.81
N ILE A 355 -9.97 -18.97 6.59
CA ILE A 355 -9.32 -19.48 5.38
C ILE A 355 -8.01 -18.73 5.19
N ILE A 356 -6.89 -19.43 5.34
CA ILE A 356 -5.57 -18.85 5.12
C ILE A 356 -5.21 -18.92 3.64
N CYS A 357 -4.92 -17.75 3.06
CA CYS A 357 -4.59 -17.62 1.64
C CYS A 357 -3.09 -17.39 1.43
N ASN A 358 -2.60 -17.67 0.22
CA ASN A 358 -1.22 -17.33 -0.15
C ASN A 358 -0.98 -15.81 -0.10
N PRO A 359 0.21 -15.36 0.30
CA PRO A 359 0.62 -13.97 0.16
C PRO A 359 0.43 -13.45 -1.27
N GLY A 360 -0.31 -12.36 -1.42
CA GLY A 360 -0.60 -11.79 -2.73
C GLY A 360 -1.72 -10.76 -2.70
N CYS A 361 -1.98 -10.12 -3.85
CA CYS A 361 -3.04 -9.12 -4.00
C CYS A 361 -4.45 -9.74 -4.03
N GLY A 362 -4.56 -11.01 -4.45
CA GLY A 362 -5.70 -11.91 -4.31
C GLY A 362 -7.09 -11.30 -4.48
N PRO A 363 -7.93 -11.38 -3.46
CA PRO A 363 -9.31 -10.89 -3.48
C PRO A 363 -9.45 -9.39 -3.64
N CYS A 364 -8.45 -8.59 -3.24
CA CYS A 364 -8.50 -7.12 -3.28
C CYS A 364 -8.86 -6.56 -4.66
N LEU A 365 -8.49 -7.27 -5.74
CA LEU A 365 -8.81 -6.86 -7.11
C LEU A 365 -9.99 -7.64 -7.73
N GLY A 366 -10.58 -8.59 -7.00
CA GLY A 366 -11.73 -9.39 -7.48
C GLY A 366 -11.42 -10.34 -8.64
N GLY A 367 -10.15 -10.65 -8.89
CA GLY A 367 -9.75 -11.40 -10.06
C GLY A 367 -9.07 -12.75 -9.80
N HIS A 368 -8.80 -13.08 -8.54
CA HIS A 368 -8.01 -14.28 -8.21
C HIS A 368 -8.75 -15.27 -7.32
N MET A 369 -9.18 -14.85 -6.13
CA MET A 369 -9.89 -15.71 -5.15
C MET A 369 -10.80 -14.83 -4.27
N GLY A 370 -11.70 -15.45 -3.49
CA GLY A 370 -12.58 -14.74 -2.56
C GLY A 370 -13.53 -13.76 -3.24
N VAL A 371 -13.98 -14.08 -4.46
CA VAL A 371 -14.84 -13.23 -5.28
C VAL A 371 -16.25 -13.22 -4.70
N LEU A 372 -16.84 -12.04 -4.59
CA LEU A 372 -18.19 -11.83 -4.09
C LEU A 372 -19.25 -12.07 -5.16
N SER A 373 -20.36 -12.68 -4.77
CA SER A 373 -21.57 -12.85 -5.57
C SER A 373 -22.50 -11.62 -5.48
N GLU A 374 -23.52 -11.59 -6.32
CA GLU A 374 -24.61 -10.60 -6.27
C GLU A 374 -25.24 -10.55 -4.87
N GLY A 375 -25.31 -9.35 -4.28
CA GLY A 375 -25.92 -9.09 -2.98
C GLY A 375 -25.05 -9.40 -1.77
N GLU A 376 -23.88 -10.02 -1.92
CA GLU A 376 -22.98 -10.27 -0.80
C GLU A 376 -22.33 -8.97 -0.29
N THR A 377 -22.15 -8.90 1.01
CA THR A 377 -21.47 -7.81 1.73
C THR A 377 -20.13 -8.30 2.29
N CYS A 378 -19.08 -7.53 2.03
CA CYS A 378 -17.75 -7.79 2.57
C CYS A 378 -17.27 -6.61 3.41
N ILE A 379 -16.66 -6.89 4.58
CA ILE A 379 -15.83 -5.92 5.29
C ILE A 379 -14.36 -6.30 5.16
N SER A 380 -13.49 -5.35 4.83
CA SER A 380 -12.13 -5.66 4.38
C SER A 380 -11.10 -4.63 4.85
N THR A 381 -9.88 -5.10 5.08
CA THR A 381 -8.73 -4.22 5.34
C THR A 381 -8.04 -3.71 4.06
N THR A 382 -8.56 -4.04 2.88
CA THR A 382 -8.02 -3.59 1.59
C THR A 382 -8.16 -2.07 1.41
N ASN A 383 -7.81 -1.55 0.24
CA ASN A 383 -7.70 -0.11 0.00
C ASN A 383 -8.81 0.48 -0.88
N ARG A 384 -9.62 -0.34 -1.54
CA ARG A 384 -10.66 0.09 -2.47
C ARG A 384 -11.96 -0.68 -2.30
N ASN A 385 -13.07 0.05 -2.42
CA ASN A 385 -14.42 -0.50 -2.31
C ASN A 385 -15.33 -0.07 -3.47
N PHE A 386 -14.76 0.27 -4.62
CA PHE A 386 -15.52 0.65 -5.81
C PHE A 386 -16.47 -0.45 -6.25
N LYS A 387 -17.55 -0.07 -6.88
CA LYS A 387 -18.55 -0.98 -7.43
C LYS A 387 -17.91 -2.08 -8.31
N GLY A 388 -18.11 -3.34 -7.95
CA GLY A 388 -17.54 -4.49 -8.63
C GLY A 388 -16.04 -4.74 -8.33
N ARG A 389 -15.46 -4.06 -7.34
CA ARG A 389 -14.04 -4.19 -7.01
C ARG A 389 -13.63 -5.60 -6.59
N MET A 390 -14.47 -6.30 -5.83
CA MET A 390 -14.16 -7.62 -5.28
C MET A 390 -15.06 -8.73 -5.85
N GLY A 391 -15.77 -8.47 -6.96
CA GLY A 391 -16.65 -9.47 -7.56
C GLY A 391 -17.82 -8.84 -8.32
N ASP A 392 -19.04 -9.33 -8.03
CA ASP A 392 -20.24 -8.83 -8.69
C ASP A 392 -20.46 -7.32 -8.43
N PRO A 393 -20.84 -6.54 -9.46
CA PRO A 393 -21.14 -5.10 -9.29
C PRO A 393 -22.28 -4.76 -8.32
N LYS A 394 -23.08 -5.74 -7.91
CA LYS A 394 -24.14 -5.58 -6.93
C LYS A 394 -23.73 -6.04 -5.52
N SER A 395 -22.48 -6.47 -5.34
CA SER A 395 -21.91 -6.69 -4.01
C SER A 395 -21.52 -5.36 -3.36
N SER A 396 -21.41 -5.37 -2.04
CA SER A 396 -21.02 -4.22 -1.22
C SER A 396 -19.72 -4.49 -0.49
N VAL A 397 -18.79 -3.53 -0.53
CA VAL A 397 -17.50 -3.65 0.18
C VAL A 397 -17.33 -2.47 1.13
N TYR A 398 -17.11 -2.77 2.40
CA TYR A 398 -16.74 -1.82 3.45
C TYR A 398 -15.25 -1.94 3.74
N LEU A 399 -14.58 -0.82 4.05
CA LEU A 399 -13.17 -0.83 4.47
C LEU A 399 -13.06 -0.46 5.94
N ALA A 400 -12.25 -1.22 6.67
CA ALA A 400 -12.01 -1.03 8.09
C ALA A 400 -10.61 -1.48 8.51
N ASN A 401 -10.23 -1.24 9.77
CA ASN A 401 -9.02 -1.80 10.38
C ASN A 401 -9.17 -3.29 10.70
N SER A 402 -8.07 -3.98 10.99
CA SER A 402 -8.04 -5.44 11.22
C SER A 402 -8.84 -5.87 12.45
N LYS A 403 -8.88 -5.05 13.50
CA LYS A 403 -9.65 -5.36 14.73
C LYS A 403 -11.16 -5.37 14.45
N VAL A 404 -11.65 -4.36 13.73
CA VAL A 404 -13.06 -4.28 13.32
C VAL A 404 -13.44 -5.46 12.41
N VAL A 405 -12.57 -5.79 11.43
CA VAL A 405 -12.84 -6.91 10.52
C VAL A 405 -12.87 -8.24 11.28
N ALA A 406 -11.95 -8.45 12.23
CA ALA A 406 -11.93 -9.65 13.08
C ALA A 406 -13.17 -9.75 13.98
N ALA A 407 -13.57 -8.66 14.65
CA ALA A 407 -14.77 -8.59 15.46
C ALA A 407 -16.04 -8.87 14.63
N SER A 408 -16.11 -8.29 13.44
CA SER A 408 -17.23 -8.51 12.52
C SER A 408 -17.31 -9.94 12.01
N ALA A 409 -16.18 -10.65 11.90
CA ALA A 409 -16.16 -12.05 11.52
C ALA A 409 -16.77 -12.97 12.59
N ILE A 410 -16.60 -12.64 13.88
CA ILE A 410 -17.16 -13.38 15.01
C ILE A 410 -18.68 -13.17 15.05
N GLU A 411 -19.14 -11.93 14.97
CA GLU A 411 -20.54 -11.58 15.15
C GLU A 411 -21.40 -11.75 13.87
N GLY A 412 -20.80 -11.82 12.68
CA GLY A 412 -21.52 -11.87 11.40
C GLY A 412 -22.12 -10.51 10.98
N VAL A 413 -21.82 -9.45 11.71
CA VAL A 413 -22.24 -8.07 11.45
C VAL A 413 -21.08 -7.11 11.72
N ILE A 414 -21.11 -5.90 11.14
CA ILE A 414 -20.13 -4.87 11.45
C ILE A 414 -20.17 -4.57 12.95
N THR A 415 -19.07 -4.83 13.65
CA THR A 415 -19.00 -4.80 15.12
C THR A 415 -17.80 -3.97 15.60
N ASN A 416 -18.02 -3.13 16.61
CA ASN A 416 -16.95 -2.42 17.28
C ASN A 416 -16.16 -3.39 18.17
N PRO A 417 -14.82 -3.47 18.05
CA PRO A 417 -14.01 -4.38 18.88
C PRO A 417 -14.16 -4.23 20.39
N LYS A 418 -14.57 -3.05 20.85
CA LYS A 418 -14.81 -2.78 22.29
C LYS A 418 -16.06 -3.50 22.86
N ASP A 419 -16.94 -3.99 21.99
CA ASP A 419 -18.22 -4.61 22.37
C ASP A 419 -18.16 -6.14 22.40
N LEU A 420 -16.97 -6.73 22.14
CA LEU A 420 -16.61 -8.13 22.38
C LEU A 420 -16.03 -8.26 23.81
#